data_8487d909037bbf40862c8d3477eda21b
#
_entry.id   8487d909037bbf40862c8d3477eda21b
#
_cell.length_a   1.000
_cell.length_b   1.000
_cell.length_c   1.000
_cell.angle_alpha   90.00
_cell.angle_beta   90.00
_cell.angle_gamma   90.00
#
_symmetry.space_group_name_H-M   'P 1'
#
loop_
_entity.id
_entity.type
_entity.pdbx_description
1 polymer ?
#
loop_
_entity_poly.entity_id
_entity_poly.type
_entity_poly.pdbx_seq_one_letter_code
_entity_poly.pdbx_strand_id
1 'polypeptide(L)'
;MPENYVYFDLETQRSANDVGGWDRKADMKMSVGVTYSTAAKRNCLCEANVQALIDELCAADLVIGFNHISFDYEVLMGYTILDLKEQTNNLDLMIDLEKVLQHRPKLDAVAGETLGESKTAVGTDAIKWWQEGRIMDIAEYCCFDVKVTKMVHEYGARNGLVKYRNRFNQSLEIPVQWALP
;
A
#
# COMPACT_ATOMS: atom_id res chain seq x y z
N MET A 1 24.81 -5.41 -5.92
CA MET A 1 23.82 -6.41 -5.46
C MET A 1 22.52 -6.03 -6.14
N PRO A 2 21.60 -6.95 -6.42
CA PRO A 2 20.30 -6.56 -6.94
C PRO A 2 19.61 -5.62 -5.94
N GLU A 3 18.93 -4.60 -6.45
CA GLU A 3 18.20 -3.64 -5.61
C GLU A 3 17.07 -4.35 -4.85
N ASN A 4 16.92 -4.01 -3.57
CA ASN A 4 15.87 -4.57 -2.71
C ASN A 4 14.66 -3.63 -2.72
N TYR A 5 13.68 -3.90 -3.57
CA TYR A 5 12.39 -3.23 -3.55
C TYR A 5 11.47 -3.93 -2.55
N VAL A 6 10.86 -3.14 -1.69
CA VAL A 6 9.89 -3.63 -0.71
C VAL A 6 8.50 -3.06 -1.03
N TYR A 7 7.58 -3.93 -1.42
CA TYR A 7 6.16 -3.57 -1.57
C TYR A 7 5.49 -3.67 -0.22
N PHE A 8 4.68 -2.69 0.12
CA PHE A 8 4.16 -2.52 1.47
C PHE A 8 2.71 -2.03 1.47
N ASP A 9 1.93 -2.55 2.40
CA ASP A 9 0.58 -2.12 2.75
C ASP A 9 0.27 -2.53 4.18
N LEU A 10 -0.65 -1.82 4.85
CA LEU A 10 -1.14 -2.19 6.18
C LEU A 10 -2.64 -1.96 6.34
N GLU A 11 -3.22 -2.69 7.30
CA GLU A 11 -4.60 -2.53 7.73
C GLU A 11 -4.65 -2.01 9.18
N THR A 12 -5.73 -1.33 9.54
CA THR A 12 -5.87 -0.68 10.84
C THR A 12 -6.89 -1.37 11.75
N GLN A 13 -6.69 -1.21 13.08
CA GLN A 13 -7.62 -1.70 14.09
C GLN A 13 -8.86 -0.82 14.22
N ARG A 14 -8.73 0.47 13.90
CA ARG A 14 -9.75 1.51 14.10
C ARG A 14 -9.89 2.38 12.86
N SER A 15 -11.10 2.89 12.65
CA SER A 15 -11.38 3.86 11.59
C SER A 15 -11.04 5.29 12.02
N ALA A 16 -11.05 6.22 11.05
CA ALA A 16 -10.92 7.63 11.34
C ALA A 16 -12.00 8.15 12.31
N ASN A 17 -13.24 7.62 12.19
CA ASN A 17 -14.32 7.99 13.09
C ASN A 17 -14.07 7.53 14.53
N ASP A 18 -13.49 6.35 14.72
CA ASP A 18 -13.19 5.80 16.07
C ASP A 18 -12.12 6.59 16.81
N VAL A 19 -11.23 7.25 16.08
CA VAL A 19 -10.12 8.02 16.68
C VAL A 19 -10.35 9.54 16.66
N GLY A 20 -11.47 10.01 16.09
CA GLY A 20 -11.83 11.42 16.07
C GLY A 20 -11.36 12.20 14.84
N GLY A 21 -10.95 11.52 13.78
CA GLY A 21 -10.65 12.14 12.48
C GLY A 21 -9.39 11.63 11.78
N TRP A 22 -9.23 12.06 10.55
CA TRP A 22 -8.10 11.67 9.68
C TRP A 22 -6.74 12.22 10.13
N ASP A 23 -6.72 13.26 10.98
CA ASP A 23 -5.48 13.82 11.54
C ASP A 23 -4.89 12.94 12.66
N ARG A 24 -5.62 11.91 13.07
CA ARG A 24 -5.24 11.00 14.16
C ARG A 24 -4.91 9.58 13.68
N LYS A 25 -4.28 9.46 12.51
CA LYS A 25 -3.94 8.15 11.92
C LYS A 25 -3.05 7.30 12.81
N ALA A 26 -2.12 7.89 13.56
CA ALA A 26 -1.28 7.20 14.55
C ALA A 26 -2.10 6.46 15.62
N ASP A 27 -3.28 6.96 15.97
CA ASP A 27 -4.18 6.34 16.94
C ASP A 27 -5.01 5.20 16.35
N MET A 28 -5.09 5.08 15.02
CA MET A 28 -5.82 3.98 14.35
C MET A 28 -5.18 2.62 14.64
N LYS A 29 -3.88 2.57 14.88
CA LYS A 29 -3.06 1.40 15.15
C LYS A 29 -3.11 0.35 14.02
N MET A 30 -1.99 -0.27 13.75
CA MET A 30 -1.88 -1.34 12.77
C MET A 30 -2.51 -2.64 13.31
N SER A 31 -3.38 -3.27 12.56
CA SER A 31 -3.84 -4.64 12.82
C SER A 31 -2.92 -5.67 12.17
N VAL A 32 -2.63 -5.49 10.90
CA VAL A 32 -1.73 -6.31 10.08
C VAL A 32 -0.93 -5.38 9.17
N GLY A 33 0.35 -5.65 8.97
CA GLY A 33 1.18 -5.04 7.95
C GLY A 33 1.84 -6.12 7.11
N VAL A 34 1.91 -5.93 5.81
CA VAL A 34 2.49 -6.89 4.87
C VAL A 34 3.57 -6.23 4.04
N THR A 35 4.72 -6.89 3.95
CA THR A 35 5.78 -6.55 3.02
C THR A 35 6.04 -7.69 2.04
N TYR A 36 6.50 -7.37 0.85
CA TYR A 36 7.13 -8.30 -0.07
C TYR A 36 8.46 -7.71 -0.54
N SER A 37 9.57 -8.30 -0.09
CA SER A 37 10.92 -7.93 -0.50
C SER A 37 11.35 -8.71 -1.74
N THR A 38 11.86 -8.02 -2.76
CA THR A 38 12.40 -8.66 -3.97
C THR A 38 13.68 -9.45 -3.70
N ALA A 39 14.49 -9.02 -2.73
CA ALA A 39 15.70 -9.72 -2.31
C ALA A 39 15.40 -10.94 -1.43
N ALA A 40 14.56 -10.78 -0.40
CA ALA A 40 14.24 -11.85 0.55
C ALA A 40 13.12 -12.78 0.06
N LYS A 41 12.30 -12.33 -0.90
CA LYS A 41 11.14 -13.08 -1.46
C LYS A 41 10.20 -13.59 -0.37
N ARG A 42 9.94 -12.78 0.65
CA ARG A 42 9.11 -13.15 1.81
C ARG A 42 8.16 -12.03 2.18
N ASN A 43 7.09 -12.40 2.81
CA ASN A 43 6.14 -11.50 3.44
C ASN A 43 6.38 -11.49 4.95
N CYS A 44 6.26 -10.32 5.58
CA CYS A 44 6.25 -10.17 7.02
C CYS A 44 4.85 -9.72 7.46
N LEU A 45 4.35 -10.31 8.53
CA LEU A 45 2.99 -10.05 9.03
C LEU A 45 3.03 -9.80 10.53
N CYS A 46 2.42 -8.76 11.01
CA CYS A 46 1.71 -8.58 12.27
C CYS A 46 2.08 -7.36 13.13
N GLU A 47 1.14 -6.88 13.95
CA GLU A 47 1.34 -5.78 14.91
C GLU A 47 2.44 -6.10 15.94
N ALA A 48 2.50 -7.33 16.44
CA ALA A 48 3.49 -7.74 17.43
C ALA A 48 4.95 -7.56 16.98
N ASN A 49 5.17 -7.48 15.66
CA ASN A 49 6.48 -7.33 15.03
C ASN A 49 6.60 -6.01 14.25
N VAL A 50 5.89 -4.96 14.67
CA VAL A 50 5.90 -3.66 13.98
C VAL A 50 7.31 -3.08 13.84
N GLN A 51 8.19 -3.31 14.82
CA GLN A 51 9.58 -2.86 14.73
C GLN A 51 10.32 -3.55 13.58
N ALA A 52 10.13 -4.85 13.41
CA ALA A 52 10.75 -5.59 12.30
C ALA A 52 10.23 -5.11 10.93
N LEU A 53 8.94 -4.73 10.85
CA LEU A 53 8.37 -4.09 9.68
C LEU A 53 9.07 -2.76 9.37
N ILE A 54 9.20 -1.89 10.37
CA ILE A 54 9.86 -0.58 10.24
C ILE A 54 11.33 -0.76 9.81
N ASP A 55 12.05 -1.69 10.43
CA ASP A 55 13.45 -1.98 10.11
C ASP A 55 13.59 -2.48 8.65
N GLU A 56 12.66 -3.31 8.16
CA GLU A 56 12.65 -3.77 6.77
C GLU A 56 12.39 -2.62 5.78
N LEU A 57 11.46 -1.73 6.10
CA LEU A 57 11.19 -0.55 5.28
C LEU A 57 12.42 0.37 5.22
N CYS A 58 13.07 0.63 6.36
CA CYS A 58 14.28 1.46 6.43
C CYS A 58 15.50 0.82 5.73
N ALA A 59 15.55 -0.49 5.60
CA ALA A 59 16.62 -1.22 4.92
C ALA A 59 16.37 -1.42 3.41
N ALA A 60 15.22 -1.02 2.89
CA ALA A 60 14.88 -1.12 1.48
C ALA A 60 15.63 -0.08 0.64
N ASP A 61 16.06 -0.46 -0.57
CA ASP A 61 16.54 0.51 -1.55
C ASP A 61 15.39 1.36 -2.10
N LEU A 62 14.19 0.79 -2.18
CA LEU A 62 12.96 1.48 -2.55
C LEU A 62 11.74 0.84 -1.88
N VAL A 63 10.93 1.63 -1.21
CA VAL A 63 9.60 1.22 -0.71
C VAL A 63 8.54 1.61 -1.72
N ILE A 64 7.70 0.66 -2.09
CA ILE A 64 6.62 0.84 -3.07
C ILE A 64 5.28 0.51 -2.40
N GLY A 65 4.34 1.42 -2.49
CA GLY A 65 2.99 1.22 -1.98
C GLY A 65 1.96 2.07 -2.74
N PHE A 66 0.74 2.01 -2.29
CA PHE A 66 -0.36 2.80 -2.84
C PHE A 66 -0.99 3.68 -1.77
N ASN A 67 -0.67 4.95 -1.73
CA ASN A 67 -1.04 5.91 -0.68
C ASN A 67 -0.29 5.71 0.66
N HIS A 68 0.80 4.94 0.67
CA HIS A 68 1.51 4.58 1.89
C HIS A 68 2.17 5.79 2.59
N ILE A 69 2.62 6.79 1.85
CA ILE A 69 3.24 7.98 2.44
C ILE A 69 2.23 8.79 3.26
N SER A 70 1.01 8.94 2.74
CA SER A 70 -0.02 9.78 3.38
C SER A 70 -0.92 9.02 4.36
N PHE A 71 -0.86 7.68 4.38
CA PHE A 71 -1.68 6.86 5.25
C PHE A 71 -0.87 5.89 6.11
N ASP A 72 -0.23 4.91 5.52
CA ASP A 72 0.43 3.82 6.25
C ASP A 72 1.57 4.33 7.15
N TYR A 73 2.40 5.22 6.64
CA TYR A 73 3.47 5.84 7.45
C TYR A 73 2.91 6.67 8.60
N GLU A 74 1.81 7.38 8.39
CA GLU A 74 1.14 8.13 9.45
C GLU A 74 0.57 7.20 10.54
N VAL A 75 0.11 6.01 10.18
CA VAL A 75 -0.29 4.97 11.16
C VAL A 75 0.93 4.46 11.92
N LEU A 76 2.05 4.19 11.22
CA LEU A 76 3.29 3.72 11.83
C LEU A 76 3.94 4.75 12.77
N MET A 77 3.68 6.06 12.61
CA MET A 77 4.09 7.09 13.58
C MET A 77 3.53 6.86 14.99
N GLY A 78 2.54 6.00 15.14
CA GLY A 78 2.07 5.54 16.46
C GLY A 78 3.00 4.54 17.15
N TYR A 79 4.09 4.09 16.49
CA TYR A 79 5.04 3.09 16.99
C TYR A 79 6.50 3.55 16.92
N THR A 80 6.80 4.60 16.21
CA THR A 80 8.17 5.13 16.03
C THR A 80 8.17 6.65 16.04
N ILE A 81 9.31 7.22 16.40
CA ILE A 81 9.59 8.67 16.28
C ILE A 81 10.29 9.01 14.96
N LEU A 82 10.62 7.99 14.16
CA LEU A 82 11.29 8.20 12.87
C LEU A 82 10.27 8.72 11.85
N ASP A 83 10.62 9.78 11.15
CA ASP A 83 9.89 10.20 9.95
C ASP A 83 10.24 9.23 8.81
N LEU A 84 9.40 8.21 8.61
CA LEU A 84 9.65 7.16 7.62
C LEU A 84 9.74 7.71 6.20
N LYS A 85 9.03 8.79 5.91
CA LYS A 85 9.10 9.44 4.61
C LYS A 85 10.49 9.99 4.31
N GLU A 86 11.17 10.52 5.33
CA GLU A 86 12.53 11.07 5.19
C GLU A 86 13.60 9.98 5.34
N GLN A 87 13.28 8.86 5.99
CA GLN A 87 14.21 7.75 6.24
C GLN A 87 14.26 6.73 5.11
N THR A 88 13.30 6.75 4.18
CA THR A 88 13.16 5.75 3.11
C THR A 88 13.11 6.42 1.75
N ASN A 89 13.55 5.70 0.72
CA ASN A 89 13.26 6.07 -0.66
C ASN A 89 11.88 5.51 -1.03
N ASN A 90 11.02 6.34 -1.63
CA ASN A 90 9.62 5.99 -1.82
C ASN A 90 9.15 6.13 -3.26
N LEU A 91 8.35 5.16 -3.71
CA LEU A 91 7.49 5.27 -4.87
C LEU A 91 6.04 5.01 -4.43
N ASP A 92 5.29 6.08 -4.19
CA ASP A 92 3.85 5.98 -3.93
C ASP A 92 3.09 6.07 -5.25
N LEU A 93 2.56 4.92 -5.69
CA LEU A 93 1.89 4.81 -7.00
C LEU A 93 0.68 5.74 -7.09
N MET A 94 -0.07 5.92 -5.98
CA MET A 94 -1.24 6.80 -5.97
C MET A 94 -0.83 8.26 -6.15
N ILE A 95 0.20 8.72 -5.44
CA ILE A 95 0.71 10.10 -5.55
C ILE A 95 1.23 10.37 -6.96
N ASP A 96 1.92 9.39 -7.57
CA ASP A 96 2.45 9.54 -8.91
C ASP A 96 1.34 9.62 -9.96
N LEU A 97 0.32 8.78 -9.85
CA LEU A 97 -0.86 8.82 -10.73
C LEU A 97 -1.72 10.08 -10.50
N GLU A 98 -1.83 10.58 -9.27
CA GLU A 98 -2.56 11.81 -8.95
C GLU A 98 -2.01 13.03 -9.70
N LYS A 99 -0.69 13.11 -9.93
CA LYS A 99 -0.05 14.19 -10.70
C LYS A 99 -0.59 14.30 -12.12
N VAL A 100 -0.95 13.17 -12.74
CA VAL A 100 -1.48 13.12 -14.11
C VAL A 100 -3.00 13.25 -14.10
N LEU A 101 -3.68 12.51 -13.21
CA LEU A 101 -5.14 12.45 -13.14
C LEU A 101 -5.79 13.68 -12.52
N GLN A 102 -5.03 14.47 -11.73
CA GLN A 102 -5.50 15.62 -10.94
C GLN A 102 -6.58 15.25 -9.92
N HIS A 103 -6.66 13.99 -9.54
CA HIS A 103 -7.46 13.46 -8.44
C HIS A 103 -6.87 12.12 -7.97
N ARG A 104 -7.21 11.70 -6.76
CA ARG A 104 -6.70 10.46 -6.15
C ARG A 104 -7.43 9.24 -6.73
N PRO A 105 -6.77 8.37 -7.52
CA PRO A 105 -7.38 7.13 -7.97
C PRO A 105 -7.47 6.11 -6.82
N LYS A 106 -8.36 5.13 -6.96
CA LYS A 106 -8.37 3.94 -6.10
C LYS A 106 -7.52 2.84 -6.74
N LEU A 107 -6.83 2.05 -5.92
CA LEU A 107 -6.04 0.91 -6.40
C LEU A 107 -6.87 -0.02 -7.27
N ASP A 108 -8.11 -0.34 -6.85
CA ASP A 108 -9.02 -1.20 -7.60
C ASP A 108 -9.35 -0.68 -9.00
N ALA A 109 -9.52 0.63 -9.15
CA ALA A 109 -9.84 1.24 -10.44
C ALA A 109 -8.65 1.18 -11.42
N VAL A 110 -7.42 1.28 -10.87
CA VAL A 110 -6.19 1.14 -11.66
C VAL A 110 -5.92 -0.34 -11.97
N ALA A 111 -5.99 -1.20 -10.97
CA ALA A 111 -5.72 -2.63 -11.13
C ALA A 111 -6.75 -3.31 -12.04
N GLY A 112 -8.03 -3.02 -11.85
CA GLY A 112 -9.11 -3.59 -12.67
C GLY A 112 -8.94 -3.27 -14.15
N GLU A 113 -8.59 -2.03 -14.47
CA GLU A 113 -8.40 -1.63 -15.86
C GLU A 113 -7.05 -2.06 -16.44
N THR A 114 -6.00 -2.09 -15.60
CA THR A 114 -4.63 -2.46 -16.04
C THR A 114 -4.45 -3.96 -16.16
N LEU A 115 -4.96 -4.73 -15.21
CA LEU A 115 -4.67 -6.16 -15.03
C LEU A 115 -5.88 -7.07 -15.26
N GLY A 116 -7.11 -6.51 -15.26
CA GLY A 116 -8.34 -7.29 -15.21
C GLY A 116 -8.65 -7.89 -13.82
N GLU A 117 -7.89 -7.49 -12.79
CA GLU A 117 -8.07 -7.95 -11.41
C GLU A 117 -9.10 -7.10 -10.68
N SER A 118 -9.99 -7.74 -9.90
CA SER A 118 -10.98 -7.03 -9.07
C SER A 118 -10.94 -7.54 -7.64
N LYS A 119 -11.11 -6.63 -6.68
CA LYS A 119 -11.26 -6.98 -5.27
C LYS A 119 -12.61 -7.63 -4.99
N THR A 120 -12.62 -8.53 -4.01
CA THR A 120 -13.83 -9.15 -3.46
C THR A 120 -14.28 -8.54 -2.12
N ALA A 121 -13.45 -7.68 -1.52
CA ALA A 121 -13.70 -7.03 -0.22
C ALA A 121 -13.30 -5.55 -0.25
N VAL A 122 -13.76 -4.78 0.73
CA VAL A 122 -13.42 -3.36 0.91
C VAL A 122 -12.67 -3.14 2.23
N GLY A 123 -11.82 -2.12 2.32
CA GLY A 123 -10.97 -1.87 3.49
C GLY A 123 -11.74 -1.71 4.82
N THR A 124 -13.00 -1.29 4.79
CA THR A 124 -13.86 -1.24 5.98
C THR A 124 -14.17 -2.62 6.57
N ASP A 125 -14.06 -3.69 5.78
CA ASP A 125 -14.27 -5.05 6.26
C ASP A 125 -13.10 -5.48 7.18
N ALA A 126 -11.88 -5.00 6.95
CA ALA A 126 -10.71 -5.31 7.78
C ALA A 126 -10.88 -4.85 9.24
N ILE A 127 -11.50 -3.69 9.48
CA ILE A 127 -11.79 -3.20 10.85
C ILE A 127 -12.81 -4.10 11.54
N LYS A 128 -13.85 -4.53 10.85
CA LYS A 128 -14.83 -5.47 11.36
C LYS A 128 -14.18 -6.83 11.68
N TRP A 129 -13.36 -7.34 10.79
CA TRP A 129 -12.63 -8.59 11.03
C TRP A 129 -11.68 -8.50 12.22
N TRP A 130 -11.05 -7.33 12.44
CA TRP A 130 -10.26 -7.10 13.64
C TRP A 130 -11.10 -7.23 14.92
N GLN A 131 -12.27 -6.60 14.97
CA GLN A 131 -13.20 -6.67 16.10
C GLN A 131 -13.72 -8.10 16.33
N GLU A 132 -13.80 -8.90 15.27
CA GLU A 132 -14.22 -10.31 15.30
C GLU A 132 -13.05 -11.28 15.59
N GLY A 133 -11.80 -10.79 15.69
CA GLY A 133 -10.59 -11.62 15.87
C GLY A 133 -10.17 -12.41 14.63
N ARG A 134 -10.65 -12.04 13.45
CA ARG A 134 -10.41 -12.72 12.16
C ARG A 134 -9.11 -12.22 11.51
N ILE A 135 -8.00 -12.42 12.19
CA ILE A 135 -6.68 -11.89 11.76
C ILE A 135 -6.23 -12.46 10.42
N MET A 136 -6.53 -13.73 10.14
CA MET A 136 -6.15 -14.37 8.89
C MET A 136 -6.86 -13.78 7.69
N ASP A 137 -8.13 -13.39 7.83
CA ASP A 137 -8.86 -12.71 6.76
C ASP A 137 -8.26 -11.32 6.44
N ILE A 138 -7.85 -10.59 7.48
CA ILE A 138 -7.14 -9.31 7.31
C ILE A 138 -5.79 -9.53 6.61
N ALA A 139 -5.03 -10.54 7.03
CA ALA A 139 -3.74 -10.85 6.44
C ALA A 139 -3.87 -11.24 4.97
N GLU A 140 -4.85 -12.06 4.61
CA GLU A 140 -5.13 -12.44 3.22
C GLU A 140 -5.49 -11.23 2.37
N TYR A 141 -6.34 -10.35 2.90
CA TYR A 141 -6.74 -9.11 2.24
C TYR A 141 -5.54 -8.18 1.99
N CYS A 142 -4.74 -7.91 3.02
CA CYS A 142 -3.55 -7.05 2.92
C CYS A 142 -2.49 -7.66 1.97
N CYS A 143 -2.28 -9.00 2.01
CA CYS A 143 -1.43 -9.70 1.05
C CYS A 143 -1.90 -9.52 -0.40
N PHE A 144 -3.22 -9.52 -0.61
CA PHE A 144 -3.78 -9.28 -1.94
C PHE A 144 -3.47 -7.86 -2.42
N ASP A 145 -3.59 -6.85 -1.54
CA ASP A 145 -3.29 -5.46 -1.88
C ASP A 145 -1.80 -5.25 -2.20
N VAL A 146 -0.89 -5.85 -1.44
CA VAL A 146 0.54 -5.85 -1.75
C VAL A 146 0.82 -6.53 -3.10
N LYS A 147 0.21 -7.70 -3.36
CA LYS A 147 0.33 -8.41 -4.63
C LYS A 147 -0.15 -7.55 -5.80
N VAL A 148 -1.31 -6.94 -5.67
CA VAL A 148 -1.91 -6.11 -6.72
C VAL A 148 -1.07 -4.86 -6.97
N THR A 149 -0.62 -4.19 -5.91
CA THR A 149 0.30 -3.04 -5.99
C THR A 149 1.58 -3.41 -6.75
N LYS A 150 2.17 -4.57 -6.43
CA LYS A 150 3.34 -5.09 -7.14
C LYS A 150 3.04 -5.33 -8.63
N MET A 151 1.93 -5.99 -8.95
CA MET A 151 1.56 -6.29 -10.34
C MET A 151 1.32 -5.02 -11.15
N VAL A 152 0.65 -4.00 -10.59
CA VAL A 152 0.44 -2.69 -11.23
C VAL A 152 1.78 -2.00 -11.48
N HIS A 153 2.66 -1.96 -10.47
CA HIS A 153 4.00 -1.39 -10.62
C HIS A 153 4.80 -2.08 -11.72
N GLU A 154 4.89 -3.42 -11.69
CA GLU A 154 5.64 -4.19 -12.70
C GLU A 154 5.06 -4.02 -14.11
N TYR A 155 3.73 -3.94 -14.24
CA TYR A 155 3.08 -3.67 -15.52
C TYR A 155 3.48 -2.28 -16.03
N GLY A 156 3.37 -1.26 -15.18
CA GLY A 156 3.74 0.12 -15.50
C GLY A 156 5.21 0.25 -15.90
N ALA A 157 6.11 -0.37 -15.13
CA ALA A 157 7.54 -0.35 -15.42
C ALA A 157 7.91 -1.02 -16.75
N ARG A 158 7.21 -2.12 -17.13
CA ARG A 158 7.46 -2.82 -18.40
C ARG A 158 6.83 -2.13 -19.60
N ASN A 159 5.68 -1.48 -19.43
CA ASN A 159 4.90 -0.93 -20.56
C ASN A 159 4.99 0.60 -20.69
N GLY A 160 5.57 1.29 -19.68
CA GLY A 160 5.62 2.75 -19.63
C GLY A 160 4.27 3.43 -19.38
N LEU A 161 3.24 2.67 -19.07
CA LEU A 161 1.90 3.15 -18.77
C LEU A 161 1.12 2.19 -17.90
N VAL A 162 0.09 2.71 -17.22
CA VAL A 162 -0.99 1.93 -16.60
C VAL A 162 -2.33 2.42 -17.15
N LYS A 163 -3.40 1.68 -16.88
CA LYS A 163 -4.75 2.01 -17.33
C LYS A 163 -5.64 2.39 -16.16
N TYR A 164 -6.57 3.28 -16.40
CA TYR A 164 -7.52 3.75 -15.42
C TYR A 164 -8.90 3.96 -16.06
N ARG A 165 -9.95 3.47 -15.42
CA ARG A 165 -11.33 3.72 -15.85
C ARG A 165 -11.91 4.88 -15.07
N ASN A 166 -12.23 5.97 -15.78
CA ASN A 166 -12.80 7.15 -15.17
C ASN A 166 -14.31 6.99 -14.87
N ARG A 167 -14.89 7.97 -14.16
CA ARG A 167 -16.33 8.00 -13.79
C ARG A 167 -17.29 8.01 -15.00
N PHE A 168 -16.80 8.31 -16.19
CA PHE A 168 -17.55 8.28 -17.45
C PHE A 168 -17.41 6.95 -18.19
N ASN A 169 -16.86 5.94 -17.54
CA ASN A 169 -16.61 4.60 -18.09
C ASN A 169 -15.62 4.58 -19.28
N GLN A 170 -14.74 5.59 -19.37
CA GLN A 170 -13.70 5.67 -20.38
C GLN A 170 -12.41 5.08 -19.82
N SER A 171 -11.76 4.23 -20.62
CA SER A 171 -10.40 3.74 -20.33
C SER A 171 -9.38 4.80 -20.74
N LEU A 172 -8.52 5.17 -19.80
CA LEU A 172 -7.44 6.13 -20.00
C LEU A 172 -6.10 5.42 -19.84
N GLU A 173 -5.15 5.71 -20.69
CA GLU A 173 -3.75 5.28 -20.55
C GLU A 173 -2.96 6.40 -19.87
N ILE A 174 -2.29 6.07 -18.77
CA ILE A 174 -1.57 7.01 -17.93
C ILE A 174 -0.09 6.68 -18.04
N PRO A 175 0.73 7.54 -18.65
CA PRO A 175 2.16 7.31 -18.76
C PRO A 175 2.83 7.34 -17.38
N VAL A 176 3.74 6.40 -17.13
CA VAL A 176 4.53 6.30 -15.91
C VAL A 176 6.00 6.06 -16.26
N GLN A 177 6.91 6.44 -15.33
CA GLN A 177 8.35 6.25 -15.47
C GLN A 177 8.89 5.44 -14.29
N TRP A 178 8.29 4.28 -14.06
CA TRP A 178 8.71 3.37 -13.01
C TRP A 178 9.80 2.43 -13.50
N ALA A 179 10.64 1.95 -12.59
CA ALA A 179 11.74 1.02 -12.89
C ALA A 179 11.55 -0.31 -12.16
N LEU A 180 12.04 -1.39 -12.75
CA LEU A 180 12.16 -2.69 -12.09
C LEU A 180 13.53 -2.80 -11.38
N PRO A 181 13.63 -3.61 -10.30
CA PRO A 181 14.89 -3.87 -9.60
C PRO A 181 15.88 -4.68 -10.43
#